data_70afd772648bae58ff44e0148f4dbdd2
#
_entry.id   70afd772648bae58ff44e0148f4dbdd2
#
_cell.length_a   1.000
_cell.length_b   1.000
_cell.length_c   1.000
_cell.angle_alpha   90.00
_cell.angle_beta   90.00
_cell.angle_gamma   90.00
#
_symmetry.space_group_name_H-M   'P 1'
#
loop_
_entity.id
_entity.type
_entity.pdbx_description
1 polymer ?
#
loop_
_entity_poly.entity_id
_entity_poly.type
_entity_poly.pdbx_seq_one_letter_code
_entity_poly.pdbx_strand_id
1 'polypeptide(L)' 'MIDTSKYNTNDAFNAGLATRLKVLGPEYVKPSIESAAEDPFMQTLQQFVTETA' A
#
# COMPACT_ATOMS: atom_id res chain seq x y z
N MET A 1 -9.13 -8.40 -4.26
CA MET A 1 -8.41 -8.09 -3.02
C MET A 1 -6.97 -7.71 -3.31
N ILE A 2 -6.44 -6.72 -2.60
CA ILE A 2 -5.07 -6.25 -2.85
C ILE A 2 -4.07 -7.20 -2.20
N ASP A 3 -3.04 -7.58 -2.96
CA ASP A 3 -1.97 -8.43 -2.44
C ASP A 3 -0.97 -7.57 -1.67
N THR A 4 -0.94 -7.74 -0.34
CA THR A 4 -0.03 -7.01 0.54
C THR A 4 1.02 -7.92 1.16
N SER A 5 1.22 -9.11 0.59
CA SER A 5 2.11 -10.12 1.18
C SER A 5 3.57 -9.68 1.25
N LYS A 6 3.97 -8.72 0.42
CA LYS A 6 5.34 -8.21 0.39
C LYS A 6 5.55 -7.04 1.37
N TYR A 7 4.51 -6.61 2.06
CA TYR A 7 4.57 -5.45 2.95
C TYR A 7 4.45 -5.88 4.41
N ASN A 8 4.92 -5.01 5.31
CA ASN A 8 4.68 -5.18 6.73
C ASN A 8 3.29 -4.59 7.04
N THR A 9 2.32 -5.47 7.29
CA THR A 9 0.94 -5.06 7.53
C THR A 9 0.71 -4.72 9.00
N ASN A 10 1.52 -3.82 9.53
CA ASN A 10 1.33 -3.29 10.87
C ASN A 10 0.10 -2.38 10.93
N ASP A 11 -0.24 -1.91 12.14
CA ASP A 11 -1.44 -1.11 12.34
C ASP A 11 -1.43 0.18 11.51
N ALA A 12 -0.28 0.85 11.44
CA ALA A 12 -0.15 2.09 10.67
C ALA A 12 -0.37 1.82 9.17
N PHE A 13 0.21 0.73 8.65
CA PHE A 13 0.03 0.34 7.25
C PHE A 13 -1.45 0.05 6.96
N ASN A 14 -2.08 -0.77 7.80
CA ASN A 14 -3.48 -1.15 7.60
C ASN A 14 -4.41 0.05 7.66
N ALA A 15 -4.20 0.96 8.60
CA ALA A 15 -5.00 2.16 8.73
C ALA A 15 -4.81 3.09 7.51
N GLY A 16 -3.56 3.26 7.08
CA GLY A 16 -3.26 4.08 5.92
C GLY A 16 -3.81 3.50 4.63
N LEU A 17 -3.73 2.18 4.48
CA LEU A 17 -4.28 1.51 3.31
C LEU A 17 -5.79 1.70 3.24
N ALA A 18 -6.50 1.56 4.36
CA ALA A 18 -7.93 1.79 4.41
C ALA A 18 -8.28 3.22 4.01
N THR A 19 -7.50 4.20 4.49
CA THR A 19 -7.70 5.60 4.13
C THR A 19 -7.50 5.82 2.63
N ARG A 20 -6.43 5.25 2.06
CA ARG A 20 -6.16 5.38 0.62
C ARG A 20 -7.27 4.76 -0.22
N LEU A 21 -7.77 3.60 0.20
CA LEU A 21 -8.86 2.93 -0.52
C LEU A 21 -10.13 3.78 -0.50
N LYS A 22 -10.39 4.44 0.62
CA LYS A 22 -11.56 5.29 0.77
C LYS A 22 -11.46 6.55 -0.10
N VAL A 23 -10.28 7.15 -0.18
CA VAL A 23 -10.07 8.43 -0.89
C VAL A 23 -9.84 8.21 -2.37
N LEU A 24 -8.98 7.26 -2.74
CA LEU A 24 -8.53 7.07 -4.12
C LEU A 24 -9.24 5.94 -4.85
N GLY A 25 -9.76 4.96 -4.11
CA GLY A 25 -10.45 3.82 -4.67
C GLY A 25 -9.51 2.65 -5.01
N PRO A 26 -10.06 1.42 -5.02
CA PRO A 26 -9.25 0.23 -5.27
C PRO A 26 -8.67 0.16 -6.68
N GLU A 27 -9.32 0.77 -7.66
CA GLU A 27 -8.82 0.76 -9.04
C GLU A 27 -7.46 1.45 -9.16
N TYR A 28 -7.18 2.41 -8.29
CA TYR A 28 -5.91 3.12 -8.27
C TYR A 28 -4.93 2.45 -7.30
N VAL A 29 -5.40 2.11 -6.11
CA VAL A 29 -4.52 1.65 -5.02
C VAL A 29 -3.98 0.24 -5.29
N LYS A 30 -4.82 -0.65 -5.80
CA LYS A 30 -4.43 -2.03 -6.06
C LYS A 30 -3.22 -2.11 -7.00
N PRO A 31 -3.25 -1.53 -8.21
CA PRO A 31 -2.08 -1.61 -9.09
C PRO A 31 -0.85 -0.90 -8.52
N SER A 32 -1.04 0.19 -7.77
CA SER A 32 0.08 0.91 -7.16
C SER A 32 0.81 0.04 -6.14
N ILE A 33 0.07 -0.61 -5.25
CA ILE A 33 0.63 -1.45 -4.19
C ILE A 33 1.27 -2.70 -4.80
N GLU A 34 0.58 -3.37 -5.70
CA GLU A 34 1.06 -4.65 -6.25
C GLU A 34 2.24 -4.47 -7.19
N SER A 35 2.22 -3.41 -8.00
CA SER A 35 3.31 -3.13 -8.92
C SER A 35 4.58 -2.72 -8.18
N ALA A 36 4.45 -1.87 -7.16
CA ALA A 36 5.58 -1.42 -6.36
C ALA A 36 6.24 -2.56 -5.58
N ALA A 37 5.48 -3.61 -5.25
CA ALA A 37 6.00 -4.75 -4.49
C ALA A 37 7.09 -5.52 -5.25
N GLU A 38 7.19 -5.35 -6.57
CA GLU A 38 8.18 -6.04 -7.38
C GLU A 38 9.54 -5.35 -7.40
N ASP A 39 9.62 -4.12 -6.89
CA ASP A 39 10.86 -3.33 -6.83
C ASP A 39 11.14 -3.00 -5.36
N PRO A 40 12.31 -3.43 -4.80
CA PRO A 40 12.60 -3.20 -3.38
C PRO A 40 12.54 -1.73 -2.97
N PHE A 41 13.01 -0.83 -3.82
CA PHE A 41 12.96 0.60 -3.53
C PHE A 41 11.51 1.11 -3.49
N MET A 42 10.73 0.75 -4.52
CA MET A 42 9.33 1.19 -4.60
C MET A 42 8.49 0.54 -3.52
N GLN A 43 8.79 -0.70 -3.16
CA GLN A 43 8.12 -1.39 -2.06
C GLN A 43 8.31 -0.64 -0.75
N THR A 44 9.56 -0.25 -0.45
CA THR A 44 9.88 0.52 0.75
C THR A 44 9.17 1.86 0.74
N LEU A 45 9.16 2.53 -0.41
CA LEU A 45 8.49 3.81 -0.56
C LEU A 45 6.98 3.69 -0.30
N GLN A 46 6.34 2.69 -0.88
CA GLN A 46 4.90 2.49 -0.69
C GLN A 46 4.57 2.10 0.75
N GLN A 47 5.45 1.33 1.40
CA GLN A 47 5.29 1.02 2.82
C GLN A 47 5.24 2.31 3.63
N PHE A 48 6.22 3.18 3.42
CA PHE A 48 6.31 4.45 4.14
C PHE A 48 5.12 5.37 3.87
N VAL A 49 4.79 5.56 2.59
CA VAL A 49 3.70 6.44 2.19
C VAL A 49 2.36 5.94 2.76
N THR A 50 2.14 4.64 2.72
CA THR A 50 0.90 4.06 3.23
C THR A 50 0.79 4.24 4.74
N GLU A 51 1.91 4.06 5.46
CA GLU A 51 1.91 4.23 6.92
C GLU A 51 1.66 5.66 7.36
N THR A 52 1.97 6.64 6.49
CA THR A 52 1.78 8.05 6.80
C THR A 52 0.49 8.64 6.22
N ALA A 53 -0.28 7.85 5.54
CA ALA A 53 -1.51 8.30 4.87
C ALA A 53 -2.62 8.67 5.86
#